data_0b21e3dc5338854e10ca5f968924fd62
#
_entry.id   0b21e3dc5338854e10ca5f968924fd62
#
_cell.length_a   1.000
_cell.length_b   1.000
_cell.length_c   1.000
_cell.angle_alpha   90.00
_cell.angle_beta   90.00
_cell.angle_gamma   90.00
#
_symmetry.space_group_name_H-M   'P 1'
#
loop_
_entity.id
_entity.type
_entity.pdbx_description
1 polymer ?
#
loop_
_entity_poly.entity_id
_entity_poly.type
_entity_poly.pdbx_seq_one_letter_code
_entity_poly.pdbx_strand_id
1 'polypeptide(L)'
;MAGLSQDDIIGYDKLDPFKRECTMLGRLTNYLLLPQAREVAWSRGESCYVIDHGDFYTGHVIEGLGTKNRIGELMAMIARAYDGRDIHPLWARNVAIDCVAMIVNDMITLGIPPFQIAMHLAVGDSAWFDNQDRSALLAEGWQWACIQSDAVWGGGETPTLKEIIEPGTFELSGSATGILRDKRKLVNPERIRPGDVIIGLASNGIHANGLTKARELGMEFGFFNQHLSKGSDCYGDELMRETSIYVKFLRACQQAGIRWSYGINVTGHGWRKIMRAEQELTYRITAAPEWMPIFSFMSDVGQIDKREMYATFNMGIGFIVIVRKSNARKTMTLARGVGYEPMILGAVEEGPKRVIIEPHGIEYEGSELEVR
;
A
#
# COMPACT_ATOMS: atom_id res chain seq x y z
N MET A 1 -22.34 5.05 12.22
CA MET A 1 -21.47 5.51 11.12
C MET A 1 -21.56 4.64 9.85
N ALA A 2 -22.47 3.69 9.81
CA ALA A 2 -22.85 3.02 8.59
C ALA A 2 -23.40 4.06 7.59
N GLY A 3 -22.73 4.29 6.48
CA GLY A 3 -23.15 5.24 5.43
C GLY A 3 -22.13 6.34 5.08
N LEU A 4 -21.05 6.53 5.86
CA LEU A 4 -19.97 7.42 5.47
C LEU A 4 -19.01 6.72 4.51
N SER A 5 -18.62 7.39 3.43
CA SER A 5 -17.56 6.89 2.54
C SER A 5 -16.20 6.87 3.24
N GLN A 6 -15.24 6.14 2.71
CA GLN A 6 -13.86 6.19 3.21
C GLN A 6 -13.29 7.62 3.08
N ASP A 7 -13.66 8.33 2.03
CA ASP A 7 -13.22 9.71 1.78
C ASP A 7 -13.74 10.65 2.89
N ASP A 8 -14.99 10.46 3.36
CA ASP A 8 -15.56 11.22 4.49
C ASP A 8 -14.86 10.91 5.81
N ILE A 9 -14.52 9.64 6.06
CA ILE A 9 -13.85 9.20 7.29
C ILE A 9 -12.43 9.80 7.39
N ILE A 10 -11.70 9.85 6.29
CA ILE A 10 -10.32 10.36 6.25
C ILE A 10 -10.28 11.88 6.11
N GLY A 11 -11.29 12.49 5.48
CA GLY A 11 -11.35 13.93 5.24
C GLY A 11 -10.34 14.40 4.20
N TYR A 12 -10.30 13.75 3.04
CA TYR A 12 -9.39 14.10 1.95
C TYR A 12 -9.61 15.53 1.46
N ASP A 13 -10.84 16.05 1.52
CA ASP A 13 -11.18 17.44 1.21
C ASP A 13 -10.35 18.46 2.01
N LYS A 14 -9.95 18.09 3.25
CA LYS A 14 -9.13 18.91 4.14
C LYS A 14 -7.63 18.61 4.01
N LEU A 15 -7.28 17.34 3.79
CA LEU A 15 -5.89 16.92 3.73
C LEU A 15 -5.21 17.30 2.40
N ASP A 16 -5.89 17.15 1.28
CA ASP A 16 -5.30 17.33 -0.04
C ASP A 16 -4.90 18.78 -0.35
N PRO A 17 -5.64 19.82 0.07
CA PRO A 17 -5.16 21.21 -0.03
C PRO A 17 -3.80 21.43 0.67
N PHE A 18 -3.64 20.89 1.88
CA PHE A 18 -2.38 21.01 2.62
C PHE A 18 -1.25 20.23 1.93
N LYS A 19 -1.49 19.01 1.41
CA LYS A 19 -0.50 18.27 0.65
C LYS A 19 -0.04 19.02 -0.60
N ARG A 20 -0.96 19.66 -1.33
CA ARG A 20 -0.63 20.50 -2.49
C ARG A 20 0.23 21.70 -2.09
N GLU A 21 -0.08 22.36 -0.99
CA GLU A 21 0.72 23.46 -0.44
C GLU A 21 2.14 22.98 -0.08
N CYS A 22 2.27 21.86 0.63
CA CYS A 22 3.57 21.26 0.95
C CYS A 22 4.36 20.93 -0.31
N THR A 23 3.71 20.39 -1.34
CA THR A 23 4.34 20.07 -2.63
C THR A 23 4.86 21.33 -3.32
N MET A 24 4.08 22.40 -3.33
CA MET A 24 4.47 23.71 -3.91
C MET A 24 5.65 24.33 -3.15
N LEU A 25 5.56 24.42 -1.83
CA LEU A 25 6.62 24.99 -0.98
C LEU A 25 7.89 24.14 -1.05
N GLY A 26 7.75 22.81 -1.08
CA GLY A 26 8.89 21.90 -1.24
C GLY A 26 9.66 22.13 -2.53
N ARG A 27 9.01 22.47 -3.64
CA ARG A 27 9.68 22.82 -4.90
C ARG A 27 10.60 24.05 -4.78
N LEU A 28 10.26 24.99 -3.91
CA LEU A 28 11.07 26.20 -3.70
C LEU A 28 12.41 25.89 -3.02
N THR A 29 12.62 24.69 -2.50
CA THR A 29 13.89 24.27 -1.90
C THR A 29 14.83 23.58 -2.90
N ASN A 30 14.41 23.36 -4.14
CA ASN A 30 15.20 22.63 -5.14
C ASN A 30 16.55 23.27 -5.47
N TYR A 31 16.70 24.59 -5.26
CA TYR A 31 17.97 25.29 -5.45
C TYR A 31 19.07 24.84 -4.48
N LEU A 32 18.70 24.11 -3.41
CA LEU A 32 19.64 23.54 -2.43
C LEU A 32 20.23 22.20 -2.89
N LEU A 33 19.74 21.62 -3.99
CA LEU A 33 20.31 20.39 -4.53
C LEU A 33 21.78 20.64 -4.94
N LEU A 34 22.60 19.61 -4.76
CA LEU A 34 24.00 19.64 -5.20
C LEU A 34 24.08 19.98 -6.69
N PRO A 35 25.16 20.64 -7.16
CA PRO A 35 25.27 21.09 -8.57
C PRO A 35 25.05 20.00 -9.62
N GLN A 36 25.39 18.75 -9.30
CA GLN A 36 25.21 17.59 -10.17
C GLN A 36 23.86 16.87 -9.98
N ALA A 37 23.09 17.23 -8.97
CA ALA A 37 21.82 16.59 -8.64
C ALA A 37 20.64 17.41 -9.15
N ARG A 38 19.59 16.74 -9.63
CA ARG A 38 18.35 17.36 -10.10
C ARG A 38 17.15 16.56 -9.67
N GLU A 39 16.07 17.25 -9.31
CA GLU A 39 14.79 16.62 -9.12
C GLU A 39 14.28 16.01 -10.44
N VAL A 40 13.76 14.80 -10.38
CA VAL A 40 12.93 14.25 -11.45
C VAL A 40 11.52 14.82 -11.25
N ALA A 41 11.23 15.97 -11.88
CA ALA A 41 10.11 16.85 -11.54
C ALA A 41 8.75 16.15 -11.49
N TRP A 42 8.48 15.22 -12.41
CA TRP A 42 7.22 14.47 -12.43
C TRP A 42 7.09 13.45 -11.28
N SER A 43 8.18 13.11 -10.58
CA SER A 43 8.11 12.19 -9.42
C SER A 43 7.54 12.86 -8.16
N ARG A 44 7.49 14.19 -8.13
CA ARG A 44 6.89 14.92 -7.01
C ARG A 44 5.38 14.74 -7.03
N GLY A 45 4.83 14.21 -5.94
CA GLY A 45 3.42 13.79 -5.86
C GLY A 45 3.18 12.36 -6.35
N GLU A 46 4.20 11.64 -6.88
CA GLU A 46 4.15 10.19 -7.05
C GLU A 46 4.36 9.46 -5.71
N SER A 47 4.23 8.14 -5.74
CA SER A 47 4.47 7.29 -4.56
C SER A 47 5.94 7.29 -4.09
N CYS A 48 6.87 7.66 -4.95
CA CYS A 48 8.29 7.75 -4.66
C CYS A 48 8.87 9.06 -5.20
N TYR A 49 9.55 9.82 -4.36
CA TYR A 49 10.27 11.02 -4.79
C TYR A 49 11.65 10.65 -5.32
N VAL A 50 12.03 11.20 -6.47
CA VAL A 50 13.25 10.78 -7.19
C VAL A 50 14.19 11.95 -7.45
N ILE A 51 15.49 11.75 -7.15
CA ILE A 51 16.59 12.66 -7.49
C ILE A 51 17.52 11.99 -8.48
N ASP A 52 17.86 12.71 -9.55
CA ASP A 52 18.89 12.34 -10.53
C ASP A 52 20.25 12.89 -10.07
N HIS A 53 21.22 11.99 -9.86
CA HIS A 53 22.59 12.33 -9.48
C HIS A 53 23.58 12.29 -10.65
N GLY A 54 23.10 12.30 -11.90
CA GLY A 54 23.91 12.14 -13.09
C GLY A 54 24.07 10.66 -13.46
N ASP A 55 24.80 9.89 -12.68
CA ASP A 55 25.09 8.47 -12.97
C ASP A 55 24.02 7.50 -12.46
N PHE A 56 23.23 7.89 -11.47
CA PHE A 56 22.19 7.06 -10.85
C PHE A 56 21.03 7.91 -10.35
N TYR A 57 19.91 7.25 -10.04
CA TYR A 57 18.80 7.85 -9.30
C TYR A 57 18.78 7.38 -7.86
N THR A 58 18.38 8.27 -6.94
CA THR A 58 17.88 7.88 -5.63
C THR A 58 16.37 8.08 -5.57
N GLY A 59 15.69 7.15 -4.90
CA GLY A 59 14.28 7.29 -4.52
C GLY A 59 14.14 7.38 -3.02
N HIS A 60 13.16 8.14 -2.55
CA HIS A 60 12.84 8.25 -1.15
C HIS A 60 11.33 8.11 -0.94
N VAL A 61 10.95 7.33 0.06
CA VAL A 61 9.57 7.13 0.50
C VAL A 61 9.52 7.22 2.01
N ILE A 62 8.47 7.82 2.53
CA ILE A 62 8.08 7.79 3.94
C ILE A 62 6.60 7.42 4.02
N GLU A 63 6.27 6.45 4.85
CA GLU A 63 4.89 5.98 5.06
C GLU A 63 4.65 5.61 6.52
N GLY A 64 3.42 5.80 6.97
CA GLY A 64 2.92 5.31 8.25
C GLY A 64 2.03 4.08 8.06
N LEU A 65 2.02 3.21 9.07
CA LEU A 65 1.15 2.02 9.06
C LEU A 65 -0.35 2.39 9.06
N GLY A 66 -0.70 3.51 9.65
CA GLY A 66 -2.09 3.85 9.90
C GLY A 66 -2.68 3.07 11.09
N THR A 67 -3.97 2.71 11.00
CA THR A 67 -4.73 2.22 12.17
C THR A 67 -4.80 0.69 12.32
N LYS A 68 -4.02 -0.06 11.55
CA LYS A 68 -4.07 -1.55 11.60
C LYS A 68 -3.60 -2.12 12.94
N ASN A 69 -2.63 -1.49 13.63
CA ASN A 69 -2.18 -1.86 14.96
C ASN A 69 -3.33 -1.92 15.98
N ARG A 70 -4.31 -0.99 15.87
CA ARG A 70 -5.47 -0.93 16.77
C ARG A 70 -6.34 -2.19 16.71
N ILE A 71 -6.36 -2.89 15.60
CA ILE A 71 -7.12 -4.15 15.46
C ILE A 71 -6.49 -5.24 16.31
N GLY A 72 -5.17 -5.42 16.24
CA GLY A 72 -4.45 -6.40 17.04
C GLY A 72 -4.58 -6.13 18.54
N GLU A 73 -4.48 -4.87 18.95
CA GLU A 73 -4.69 -4.44 20.35
C GLU A 73 -6.13 -4.74 20.82
N LEU A 74 -7.15 -4.44 20.00
CA LEU A 74 -8.55 -4.74 20.30
C LEU A 74 -8.78 -6.23 20.42
N MET A 75 -8.25 -7.05 19.53
CA MET A 75 -8.37 -8.51 19.58
C MET A 75 -7.75 -9.06 20.87
N ALA A 76 -6.58 -8.57 21.27
CA ALA A 76 -5.93 -8.93 22.53
C ALA A 76 -6.80 -8.54 23.74
N MET A 77 -7.36 -7.35 23.73
CA MET A 77 -8.26 -6.87 24.80
C MET A 77 -9.55 -7.69 24.88
N ILE A 78 -10.18 -7.99 23.74
CA ILE A 78 -11.39 -8.81 23.65
C ILE A 78 -11.12 -10.22 24.17
N ALA A 79 -10.05 -10.88 23.72
CA ALA A 79 -9.72 -12.23 24.16
C ALA A 79 -9.49 -12.29 25.68
N ARG A 80 -8.81 -11.31 26.25
CA ARG A 80 -8.60 -11.22 27.70
C ARG A 80 -9.90 -10.99 28.47
N ALA A 81 -10.78 -10.13 27.96
CA ALA A 81 -12.03 -9.80 28.62
C ALA A 81 -13.07 -10.94 28.60
N TYR A 82 -13.19 -11.67 27.47
CA TYR A 82 -14.20 -12.70 27.29
C TYR A 82 -13.73 -14.11 27.68
N ASP A 83 -12.47 -14.44 27.39
CA ASP A 83 -11.94 -15.80 27.56
C ASP A 83 -10.89 -15.88 28.67
N GLY A 84 -10.47 -14.74 29.24
CA GLY A 84 -9.35 -14.69 30.19
C GLY A 84 -8.00 -15.09 29.58
N ARG A 85 -7.93 -15.17 28.25
CA ARG A 85 -6.72 -15.61 27.52
C ARG A 85 -5.91 -14.40 27.05
N ASP A 86 -4.59 -14.49 27.24
CA ASP A 86 -3.67 -13.64 26.50
C ASP A 86 -3.43 -14.28 25.14
N ILE A 87 -3.84 -13.58 24.06
CA ILE A 87 -3.47 -14.03 22.72
C ILE A 87 -2.00 -13.75 22.45
N HIS A 88 -1.35 -14.71 21.79
CA HIS A 88 0.03 -14.52 21.35
C HIS A 88 0.12 -13.27 20.45
N PRO A 89 1.02 -12.32 20.71
CA PRO A 89 1.04 -11.05 20.01
C PRO A 89 1.63 -11.13 18.58
N LEU A 90 1.34 -12.21 17.85
CA LEU A 90 1.79 -12.41 16.46
C LEU A 90 1.36 -11.27 15.53
N TRP A 91 0.24 -10.61 15.84
CA TRP A 91 -0.22 -9.43 15.14
C TRP A 91 0.85 -8.31 15.11
N ALA A 92 1.70 -8.20 16.13
CA ALA A 92 2.77 -7.20 16.17
C ALA A 92 3.81 -7.44 15.08
N ARG A 93 4.13 -8.72 14.79
CA ARG A 93 4.97 -9.11 13.65
C ARG A 93 4.34 -8.69 12.32
N ASN A 94 3.04 -8.94 12.15
CA ASN A 94 2.35 -8.67 10.90
C ASN A 94 2.26 -7.16 10.62
N VAL A 95 1.98 -6.32 11.61
CA VAL A 95 1.94 -4.85 11.42
C VAL A 95 3.31 -4.26 11.08
N ALA A 96 4.39 -4.86 11.57
CA ALA A 96 5.74 -4.45 11.18
C ALA A 96 5.99 -4.78 9.69
N ILE A 97 5.58 -5.97 9.25
CA ILE A 97 5.64 -6.35 7.83
C ILE A 97 4.80 -5.41 6.98
N ASP A 98 3.59 -5.08 7.42
CA ASP A 98 2.70 -4.14 6.73
C ASP A 98 3.35 -2.77 6.52
N CYS A 99 3.97 -2.22 7.57
CA CYS A 99 4.60 -0.91 7.50
C CYS A 99 5.74 -0.90 6.46
N VAL A 100 6.63 -1.89 6.50
CA VAL A 100 7.70 -2.02 5.49
C VAL A 100 7.12 -2.23 4.10
N ALA A 101 6.08 -3.07 3.97
CA ALA A 101 5.43 -3.33 2.67
C ALA A 101 4.84 -2.05 2.06
N MET A 102 4.20 -1.18 2.86
CA MET A 102 3.70 0.12 2.40
C MET A 102 4.83 0.96 1.79
N ILE A 103 5.96 1.06 2.50
CA ILE A 103 7.12 1.87 2.08
C ILE A 103 7.74 1.32 0.79
N VAL A 104 8.06 0.02 0.77
CA VAL A 104 8.82 -0.55 -0.35
C VAL A 104 7.95 -0.79 -1.59
N ASN A 105 6.67 -1.12 -1.42
CA ASN A 105 5.76 -1.25 -2.55
C ASN A 105 5.50 0.10 -3.23
N ASP A 106 5.44 1.20 -2.48
CA ASP A 106 5.36 2.55 -3.05
C ASP A 106 6.65 2.91 -3.80
N MET A 107 7.81 2.57 -3.24
CA MET A 107 9.11 2.82 -3.90
C MET A 107 9.23 2.11 -5.25
N ILE A 108 8.84 0.86 -5.33
CA ILE A 108 8.96 0.06 -6.55
C ILE A 108 7.99 0.48 -7.66
N THR A 109 6.96 1.29 -7.38
CA THR A 109 6.07 1.82 -8.42
C THR A 109 6.82 2.56 -9.52
N LEU A 110 7.90 3.25 -9.15
CA LEU A 110 8.78 3.96 -10.09
C LEU A 110 10.01 3.14 -10.49
N GLY A 111 10.02 1.83 -10.21
CA GLY A 111 11.10 0.94 -10.61
C GLY A 111 12.39 1.11 -9.80
N ILE A 112 12.34 1.76 -8.65
CA ILE A 112 13.49 1.96 -7.77
C ILE A 112 13.52 0.84 -6.72
N PRO A 113 14.56 -0.01 -6.71
CA PRO A 113 14.70 -1.02 -5.69
C PRO A 113 15.11 -0.38 -4.36
N PRO A 114 14.49 -0.78 -3.23
CA PRO A 114 14.90 -0.32 -1.91
C PRO A 114 16.35 -0.74 -1.62
N PHE A 115 17.04 0.07 -0.84
CA PHE A 115 18.42 -0.15 -0.42
C PHE A 115 18.55 -0.14 1.10
N GLN A 116 17.92 0.84 1.76
CA GLN A 116 17.94 1.05 3.20
C GLN A 116 16.54 1.41 3.69
N ILE A 117 16.16 0.86 4.85
CA ILE A 117 14.89 1.14 5.52
C ILE A 117 15.18 1.57 6.95
N ALA A 118 14.50 2.63 7.41
CA ALA A 118 14.55 3.11 8.79
C ALA A 118 13.17 3.01 9.44
N MET A 119 13.14 2.63 10.73
CA MET A 119 11.91 2.47 11.51
C MET A 119 11.70 3.67 12.43
N HIS A 120 10.46 4.11 12.59
CA HIS A 120 10.05 5.03 13.63
C HIS A 120 8.88 4.38 14.40
N LEU A 121 9.13 4.04 15.67
CA LEU A 121 8.15 3.44 16.58
C LEU A 121 7.90 4.40 17.73
N ALA A 122 6.82 5.17 17.70
CA ALA A 122 6.43 6.06 18.77
C ALA A 122 5.39 5.41 19.68
N VAL A 123 5.60 5.42 21.00
CA VAL A 123 4.68 4.82 21.99
C VAL A 123 4.08 5.88 22.90
N GLY A 124 2.85 5.64 23.41
CA GLY A 124 2.20 6.53 24.35
C GLY A 124 2.82 6.53 25.75
N ASP A 125 3.37 5.38 26.16
CA ASP A 125 4.11 5.23 27.41
C ASP A 125 5.12 4.07 27.28
N SER A 126 6.14 4.07 28.15
CA SER A 126 7.20 3.05 28.14
C SER A 126 6.75 1.67 28.59
N ALA A 127 5.62 1.55 29.30
CA ALA A 127 5.04 0.26 29.69
C ALA A 127 4.58 -0.57 28.48
N TRP A 128 4.46 0.07 27.30
CA TRP A 128 4.26 -0.67 26.06
C TRP A 128 5.33 -1.74 25.83
N PHE A 129 6.57 -1.50 26.25
CA PHE A 129 7.70 -2.43 26.09
C PHE A 129 7.77 -3.53 27.18
N ASP A 130 6.92 -3.48 28.22
CA ASP A 130 6.91 -4.52 29.27
C ASP A 130 6.47 -5.89 28.70
N ASN A 131 5.67 -5.91 27.61
CA ASN A 131 5.42 -7.13 26.87
C ASN A 131 6.57 -7.39 25.88
N GLN A 132 7.58 -8.15 26.36
CA GLN A 132 8.78 -8.45 25.59
C GLN A 132 8.50 -9.28 24.33
N ASP A 133 7.53 -10.20 24.36
CA ASP A 133 7.15 -11.00 23.19
C ASP A 133 6.60 -10.11 22.07
N ARG A 134 5.76 -9.14 22.41
CA ARG A 134 5.23 -8.17 21.46
C ARG A 134 6.33 -7.35 20.81
N SER A 135 7.26 -6.83 21.61
CA SER A 135 8.38 -6.01 21.13
C SER A 135 9.33 -6.83 20.24
N ALA A 136 9.64 -8.07 20.64
CA ALA A 136 10.47 -8.98 19.87
C ALA A 136 9.83 -9.34 18.53
N LEU A 137 8.55 -9.72 18.53
CA LEU A 137 7.82 -10.05 17.32
C LEU A 137 7.71 -8.88 16.34
N LEU A 138 7.53 -7.64 16.85
CA LEU A 138 7.54 -6.45 16.00
C LEU A 138 8.92 -6.28 15.33
N ALA A 139 10.00 -6.41 16.09
CA ALA A 139 11.37 -6.31 15.56
C ALA A 139 11.68 -7.43 14.55
N GLU A 140 11.26 -8.66 14.83
CA GLU A 140 11.37 -9.81 13.90
C GLU A 140 10.60 -9.58 12.60
N GLY A 141 9.39 -9.05 12.68
CA GLY A 141 8.57 -8.71 11.51
C GLY A 141 9.24 -7.67 10.64
N TRP A 142 9.80 -6.62 11.26
CA TRP A 142 10.55 -5.59 10.54
C TRP A 142 11.79 -6.15 9.85
N GLN A 143 12.60 -6.94 10.60
CA GLN A 143 13.77 -7.63 10.05
C GLN A 143 13.40 -8.52 8.86
N TRP A 144 12.38 -9.36 9.03
CA TRP A 144 11.92 -10.26 7.97
C TRP A 144 11.52 -9.50 6.71
N ALA A 145 10.76 -8.41 6.88
CA ALA A 145 10.31 -7.59 5.78
C ALA A 145 11.47 -6.87 5.06
N CYS A 146 12.49 -6.42 5.80
CA CYS A 146 13.73 -5.89 5.22
C CYS A 146 14.45 -6.95 4.37
N ILE A 147 14.55 -8.20 4.85
CA ILE A 147 15.13 -9.32 4.10
C ILE A 147 14.32 -9.61 2.83
N GLN A 148 12.97 -9.66 2.92
CA GLN A 148 12.10 -9.86 1.75
C GLN A 148 12.21 -8.73 0.72
N SER A 149 12.59 -7.53 1.19
CA SER A 149 12.78 -6.33 0.37
C SER A 149 14.18 -6.20 -0.21
N ASP A 150 15.12 -7.11 0.16
CA ASP A 150 16.53 -7.01 -0.23
C ASP A 150 17.13 -5.63 0.13
N ALA A 151 16.83 -5.17 1.35
CA ALA A 151 17.24 -3.88 1.90
C ALA A 151 17.74 -4.04 3.34
N VAL A 152 18.71 -3.19 3.73
CA VAL A 152 19.23 -3.20 5.10
C VAL A 152 18.31 -2.42 6.03
N TRP A 153 18.14 -2.88 7.25
CA TRP A 153 17.59 -2.09 8.35
C TRP A 153 18.67 -1.13 8.85
N GLY A 154 18.60 0.13 8.43
CA GLY A 154 19.68 1.11 8.58
C GLY A 154 19.53 2.07 9.75
N GLY A 155 18.64 1.80 10.68
CA GLY A 155 18.43 2.64 11.86
C GLY A 155 16.96 2.87 12.18
N GLY A 156 16.70 3.79 13.10
CA GLY A 156 15.36 4.15 13.53
C GLY A 156 15.34 5.03 14.77
N GLU A 157 14.15 5.37 15.22
CA GLU A 157 13.88 6.17 16.40
C GLU A 157 12.70 5.55 17.17
N THR A 158 12.74 5.63 18.52
CA THR A 158 11.73 5.01 19.40
C THR A 158 11.32 5.95 20.52
N PRO A 159 10.64 7.08 20.23
CA PRO A 159 10.26 8.04 21.24
C PRO A 159 9.06 7.58 22.07
N THR A 160 9.03 7.98 23.34
CA THR A 160 7.82 7.97 24.17
C THR A 160 7.14 9.33 24.08
N LEU A 161 5.96 9.36 23.44
CA LEU A 161 5.21 10.59 23.16
C LEU A 161 3.95 10.67 24.05
N LYS A 162 4.17 10.89 25.35
CA LYS A 162 3.10 11.03 26.33
C LYS A 162 2.17 12.19 25.96
N GLU A 163 0.88 11.97 26.10
CA GLU A 163 -0.19 12.95 25.79
C GLU A 163 -0.37 13.25 24.28
N ILE A 164 0.50 12.72 23.43
CA ILE A 164 0.34 12.79 21.95
C ILE A 164 -0.20 11.45 21.43
N ILE A 165 0.34 10.34 21.95
CA ILE A 165 -0.13 8.99 21.64
C ILE A 165 -0.85 8.45 22.87
N GLU A 166 -1.98 7.79 22.67
CA GLU A 166 -2.79 7.20 23.73
C GLU A 166 -1.97 6.15 24.49
N PRO A 167 -1.98 6.14 25.84
CA PRO A 167 -1.27 5.16 26.65
C PRO A 167 -1.60 3.72 26.22
N GLY A 168 -0.56 2.86 26.22
CA GLY A 168 -0.69 1.46 25.81
C GLY A 168 -0.79 1.23 24.29
N THR A 169 -0.75 2.30 23.48
CA THR A 169 -0.77 2.24 22.03
C THR A 169 0.55 2.74 21.40
N PHE A 170 0.66 2.59 20.09
CA PHE A 170 1.82 3.05 19.34
C PHE A 170 1.45 3.52 17.93
N GLU A 171 2.30 4.33 17.36
CA GLU A 171 2.35 4.66 15.94
C GLU A 171 3.61 4.02 15.36
N LEU A 172 3.48 3.38 14.20
CA LEU A 172 4.57 2.77 13.46
C LEU A 172 4.65 3.39 12.08
N SER A 173 5.80 3.94 11.76
CA SER A 173 6.11 4.51 10.47
C SER A 173 7.55 4.21 10.09
N GLY A 174 7.95 4.64 8.93
CA GLY A 174 9.32 4.49 8.50
C GLY A 174 9.60 5.16 7.17
N SER A 175 10.84 5.09 6.77
CA SER A 175 11.28 5.61 5.49
C SER A 175 12.21 4.63 4.79
N ALA A 176 12.29 4.72 3.47
CA ALA A 176 13.29 4.01 2.71
C ALA A 176 14.00 4.92 1.72
N THR A 177 15.27 4.62 1.50
CA THR A 177 16.03 5.13 0.38
C THR A 177 16.33 3.99 -0.59
N GLY A 178 16.09 4.24 -1.86
CA GLY A 178 16.40 3.30 -2.95
C GLY A 178 17.45 3.86 -3.89
N ILE A 179 18.17 2.99 -4.59
CA ILE A 179 19.17 3.36 -5.57
C ILE A 179 18.93 2.63 -6.89
N LEU A 180 18.82 3.38 -7.97
CA LEU A 180 18.69 2.85 -9.33
C LEU A 180 19.89 3.26 -10.20
N ARG A 181 20.85 2.33 -10.38
CA ARG A 181 22.08 2.60 -11.16
C ARG A 181 21.82 2.59 -12.66
N ASP A 182 21.02 1.65 -13.16
CA ASP A 182 20.62 1.64 -14.58
C ASP A 182 19.42 2.58 -14.77
N LYS A 183 19.71 3.82 -15.14
CA LYS A 183 18.73 4.90 -15.31
C LYS A 183 17.62 4.56 -16.33
N ARG A 184 17.88 3.63 -17.26
CA ARG A 184 16.89 3.19 -18.26
C ARG A 184 15.74 2.41 -17.64
N LYS A 185 15.92 1.89 -16.43
CA LYS A 185 14.92 1.10 -15.69
C LYS A 185 13.94 1.96 -14.88
N LEU A 186 14.15 3.29 -14.82
CA LEU A 186 13.18 4.18 -14.18
C LEU A 186 11.84 4.06 -14.90
N VAL A 187 10.79 3.80 -14.11
CA VAL A 187 9.41 3.78 -14.58
C VAL A 187 8.96 5.23 -14.72
N ASN A 188 8.54 5.61 -15.93
CA ASN A 188 8.06 6.96 -16.22
C ASN A 188 6.62 6.86 -16.73
N PRO A 189 5.64 7.45 -16.01
CA PRO A 189 4.23 7.42 -16.40
C PRO A 189 3.96 7.97 -17.80
N GLU A 190 4.76 8.92 -18.30
CA GLU A 190 4.63 9.45 -19.67
C GLU A 190 4.80 8.38 -20.77
N ARG A 191 5.29 7.19 -20.40
CA ARG A 191 5.44 6.07 -21.35
C ARG A 191 4.19 5.22 -21.50
N ILE A 192 3.16 5.42 -20.70
CA ILE A 192 1.89 4.70 -20.86
C ILE A 192 1.31 5.05 -22.23
N ARG A 193 0.78 4.06 -22.94
CA ARG A 193 0.18 4.25 -24.26
C ARG A 193 -1.06 3.35 -24.45
N PRO A 194 -1.98 3.75 -25.27
CA PRO A 194 -3.06 2.86 -25.72
C PRO A 194 -2.51 1.53 -26.22
N GLY A 195 -3.16 0.43 -25.86
CA GLY A 195 -2.73 -0.93 -26.13
C GLY A 195 -1.76 -1.55 -25.11
N ASP A 196 -1.29 -0.78 -24.11
CA ASP A 196 -0.56 -1.35 -22.97
C ASP A 196 -1.50 -2.23 -22.14
N VAL A 197 -0.96 -3.32 -21.60
CA VAL A 197 -1.73 -4.31 -20.82
C VAL A 197 -1.59 -4.01 -19.33
N ILE A 198 -2.71 -4.04 -18.64
CA ILE A 198 -2.83 -3.86 -17.20
C ILE A 198 -2.78 -5.25 -16.56
N ILE A 199 -1.76 -5.52 -15.73
CA ILE A 199 -1.58 -6.78 -15.02
C ILE A 199 -1.63 -6.52 -13.53
N GLY A 200 -2.54 -7.21 -12.83
CA GLY A 200 -2.63 -7.22 -11.37
C GLY A 200 -1.89 -8.39 -10.77
N LEU A 201 -1.29 -8.18 -9.60
CA LEU A 201 -0.76 -9.21 -8.72
C LEU A 201 -1.71 -9.39 -7.54
N ALA A 202 -2.07 -10.63 -7.24
CA ALA A 202 -2.98 -10.93 -6.16
C ALA A 202 -2.49 -10.36 -4.82
N SER A 203 -3.42 -9.87 -4.00
CA SER A 203 -3.21 -9.64 -2.58
C SER A 203 -3.49 -10.94 -1.81
N ASN A 204 -2.98 -11.04 -0.58
CA ASN A 204 -3.28 -12.14 0.35
C ASN A 204 -4.36 -11.76 1.38
N GLY A 205 -5.04 -10.63 1.18
CA GLY A 205 -6.05 -10.10 2.07
C GLY A 205 -6.29 -8.61 1.85
N ILE A 206 -6.83 -7.94 2.86
CA ILE A 206 -7.15 -6.51 2.84
C ILE A 206 -5.89 -5.61 2.77
N HIS A 207 -4.73 -6.13 3.18
CA HIS A 207 -3.49 -5.39 3.37
C HIS A 207 -3.60 -4.35 4.50
N ALA A 208 -3.00 -3.16 4.31
CA ALA A 208 -2.93 -2.13 5.34
C ALA A 208 -3.80 -0.90 5.06
N ASN A 209 -4.79 -0.99 4.15
CA ASN A 209 -5.63 0.13 3.76
C ASN A 209 -7.12 -0.17 3.93
N GLY A 210 -7.92 0.86 4.22
CA GLY A 210 -9.33 0.73 4.53
C GLY A 210 -9.61 0.18 5.96
N LEU A 211 -8.58 0.03 6.78
CA LEU A 211 -8.67 -0.63 8.10
C LEU A 211 -9.45 0.19 9.13
N THR A 212 -9.54 1.50 8.98
CA THR A 212 -10.41 2.32 9.85
C THR A 212 -11.86 1.88 9.68
N LYS A 213 -12.36 1.83 8.45
CA LYS A 213 -13.72 1.40 8.13
C LYS A 213 -13.95 -0.07 8.52
N ALA A 214 -13.01 -0.95 8.20
CA ALA A 214 -13.11 -2.37 8.57
C ALA A 214 -13.14 -2.58 10.10
N ARG A 215 -12.32 -1.85 10.86
CA ARG A 215 -12.32 -1.89 12.33
C ARG A 215 -13.64 -1.39 12.90
N GLU A 216 -14.15 -0.27 12.39
CA GLU A 216 -15.43 0.29 12.85
C GLU A 216 -16.59 -0.69 12.64
N LEU A 217 -16.64 -1.37 11.50
CA LEU A 217 -17.59 -2.45 11.27
C LEU A 217 -17.46 -3.56 12.32
N GLY A 218 -16.24 -4.01 12.59
CA GLY A 218 -15.99 -5.03 13.61
C GLY A 218 -16.43 -4.61 15.00
N MET A 219 -16.27 -3.34 15.36
CA MET A 219 -16.70 -2.78 16.65
C MET A 219 -18.22 -2.60 16.72
N GLU A 220 -18.83 -2.03 15.69
CA GLU A 220 -20.27 -1.73 15.66
C GLU A 220 -21.12 -3.00 15.80
N PHE A 221 -20.70 -4.06 15.14
CA PHE A 221 -21.44 -5.32 15.11
C PHE A 221 -20.86 -6.43 15.99
N GLY A 222 -19.72 -6.20 16.65
CA GLY A 222 -19.14 -7.13 17.63
C GLY A 222 -18.59 -8.44 17.06
N PHE A 223 -18.12 -8.48 15.80
CA PHE A 223 -17.78 -9.75 15.15
C PHE A 223 -16.30 -10.02 14.87
N PHE A 224 -15.38 -9.42 15.59
CA PHE A 224 -13.94 -9.74 15.39
C PHE A 224 -13.64 -11.25 15.50
N ASN A 225 -14.35 -11.98 16.35
CA ASN A 225 -14.20 -13.43 16.51
C ASN A 225 -15.12 -14.25 15.59
N GLN A 226 -15.88 -13.62 14.71
CA GLN A 226 -16.77 -14.33 13.79
C GLN A 226 -16.01 -14.90 12.62
N HIS A 227 -16.15 -16.21 12.38
CA HIS A 227 -15.60 -16.84 11.18
C HIS A 227 -16.37 -16.38 9.93
N LEU A 228 -15.65 -16.04 8.87
CA LEU A 228 -16.24 -15.57 7.60
C LEU A 228 -16.98 -16.68 6.87
N SER A 229 -16.49 -17.91 7.03
CA SER A 229 -17.10 -19.13 6.52
C SER A 229 -16.70 -20.33 7.38
N LYS A 230 -17.36 -21.49 7.21
CA LYS A 230 -17.00 -22.69 7.96
C LYS A 230 -15.56 -23.11 7.70
N GLY A 231 -14.74 -23.08 8.75
CA GLY A 231 -13.32 -23.47 8.68
C GLY A 231 -12.37 -22.38 8.18
N SER A 232 -12.85 -21.15 7.97
CA SER A 232 -12.00 -19.98 7.71
C SER A 232 -11.46 -19.37 9.01
N ASP A 233 -10.49 -18.47 8.87
CA ASP A 233 -10.06 -17.58 9.93
C ASP A 233 -11.23 -16.67 10.37
N CYS A 234 -11.14 -16.10 11.57
CA CYS A 234 -12.12 -15.12 12.02
C CYS A 234 -11.85 -13.75 11.34
N TYR A 235 -12.84 -12.86 11.42
CA TYR A 235 -12.75 -11.53 10.81
C TYR A 235 -11.52 -10.76 11.26
N GLY A 236 -11.23 -10.76 12.55
CA GLY A 236 -10.06 -10.08 13.10
C GLY A 236 -8.74 -10.65 12.57
N ASP A 237 -8.61 -11.98 12.47
CA ASP A 237 -7.42 -12.62 11.93
C ASP A 237 -7.22 -12.28 10.44
N GLU A 238 -8.30 -12.26 9.66
CA GLU A 238 -8.27 -11.85 8.25
C GLU A 238 -7.83 -10.39 8.09
N LEU A 239 -8.29 -9.49 8.99
CA LEU A 239 -7.82 -8.10 8.98
C LEU A 239 -6.34 -7.97 9.34
N MET A 240 -5.80 -8.91 10.12
CA MET A 240 -4.40 -8.90 10.57
C MET A 240 -3.45 -9.65 9.64
N ARG A 241 -3.90 -10.20 8.51
CA ARG A 241 -2.99 -10.77 7.51
C ARG A 241 -2.01 -9.71 7.01
N GLU A 242 -0.74 -10.10 6.94
CA GLU A 242 0.33 -9.20 6.50
C GLU A 242 0.21 -8.82 5.02
N THR A 243 0.67 -7.65 4.68
CA THR A 243 0.72 -7.13 3.30
C THR A 243 1.81 -7.83 2.48
N SER A 244 1.50 -8.24 1.27
CA SER A 244 2.48 -8.79 0.34
C SER A 244 3.53 -7.75 -0.06
N ILE A 245 4.81 -8.16 -0.06
CA ILE A 245 5.96 -7.34 -0.50
C ILE A 245 6.30 -7.73 -1.94
N TYR A 246 6.16 -6.82 -2.91
CA TYR A 246 6.33 -7.11 -4.35
C TYR A 246 7.72 -6.81 -4.89
N VAL A 247 8.71 -6.51 -4.06
CA VAL A 247 10.09 -6.14 -4.47
C VAL A 247 10.76 -7.21 -5.32
N LYS A 248 10.59 -8.50 -4.99
CA LYS A 248 11.15 -9.62 -5.77
C LYS A 248 10.65 -9.64 -7.21
N PHE A 249 9.41 -9.23 -7.43
CA PHE A 249 8.84 -9.13 -8.78
C PHE A 249 9.50 -8.02 -9.58
N LEU A 250 9.71 -6.83 -8.99
CA LEU A 250 10.48 -5.76 -9.64
C LEU A 250 11.86 -6.26 -10.07
N ARG A 251 12.59 -6.90 -9.12
CA ARG A 251 13.94 -7.44 -9.38
C ARG A 251 13.94 -8.42 -10.54
N ALA A 252 13.01 -9.38 -10.55
CA ALA A 252 12.87 -10.37 -11.63
C ALA A 252 12.61 -9.69 -12.98
N CYS A 253 11.71 -8.71 -13.04
CA CYS A 253 11.45 -7.95 -14.26
C CYS A 253 12.68 -7.19 -14.74
N GLN A 254 13.40 -6.51 -13.84
CA GLN A 254 14.60 -5.76 -14.17
C GLN A 254 15.75 -6.64 -14.66
N GLN A 255 15.94 -7.81 -14.06
CA GLN A 255 16.93 -8.80 -14.50
C GLN A 255 16.61 -9.37 -15.88
N ALA A 256 15.33 -9.59 -16.16
CA ALA A 256 14.85 -10.07 -17.46
C ALA A 256 14.75 -8.99 -18.55
N GLY A 257 15.13 -7.74 -18.25
CA GLY A 257 15.05 -6.60 -19.17
C GLY A 257 13.63 -6.10 -19.43
N ILE A 258 12.65 -6.47 -18.60
CA ILE A 258 11.28 -5.97 -18.69
C ILE A 258 11.20 -4.62 -18.00
N ARG A 259 10.66 -3.64 -18.71
CA ARG A 259 10.35 -2.31 -18.18
C ARG A 259 8.84 -2.13 -18.10
N TRP A 260 8.38 -1.63 -16.96
CA TRP A 260 6.99 -1.23 -16.79
C TRP A 260 6.79 0.14 -17.44
N SER A 261 5.64 0.39 -18.00
CA SER A 261 5.18 1.73 -18.34
C SER A 261 4.75 2.47 -17.08
N TYR A 262 4.12 1.77 -16.14
CA TYR A 262 3.72 2.30 -14.83
C TYR A 262 3.57 1.20 -13.79
N GLY A 263 3.73 1.55 -12.50
CA GLY A 263 3.49 0.69 -11.35
C GLY A 263 2.52 1.35 -10.36
N ILE A 264 1.62 0.59 -9.77
CA ILE A 264 0.61 1.08 -8.82
C ILE A 264 0.56 0.13 -7.62
N ASN A 265 0.83 0.66 -6.43
CA ASN A 265 0.52 0.00 -5.17
C ASN A 265 -0.94 0.31 -4.82
N VAL A 266 -1.81 -0.70 -4.78
CA VAL A 266 -3.26 -0.54 -4.57
C VAL A 266 -3.51 -0.35 -3.07
N THR A 267 -3.51 0.90 -2.65
CA THR A 267 -3.68 1.35 -1.26
C THR A 267 -4.85 2.33 -1.14
N GLY A 268 -4.75 3.38 -0.35
CA GLY A 268 -5.79 4.41 -0.27
C GLY A 268 -6.26 4.86 -1.66
N HIS A 269 -7.52 5.21 -1.83
CA HIS A 269 -8.24 5.42 -3.09
C HIS A 269 -8.49 4.15 -3.94
N GLY A 270 -8.14 2.94 -3.47
CA GLY A 270 -8.46 1.69 -4.12
C GLY A 270 -8.04 1.63 -5.59
N TRP A 271 -8.93 1.17 -6.46
CA TRP A 271 -8.68 1.03 -7.89
C TRP A 271 -8.70 2.36 -8.65
N ARG A 272 -9.19 3.46 -8.04
CA ARG A 272 -9.04 4.81 -8.62
C ARG A 272 -7.57 5.16 -8.88
N LYS A 273 -6.64 4.61 -8.06
CA LYS A 273 -5.19 4.82 -8.23
C LYS A 273 -4.65 4.38 -9.61
N ILE A 274 -5.36 3.55 -10.36
CA ILE A 274 -4.95 3.14 -11.70
C ILE A 274 -4.83 4.37 -12.62
N MET A 275 -5.64 5.41 -12.43
CA MET A 275 -5.59 6.67 -13.18
C MET A 275 -4.74 7.76 -12.50
N ARG A 276 -3.78 7.40 -11.61
CA ARG A 276 -2.93 8.39 -10.93
C ARG A 276 -2.01 9.15 -11.90
N ALA A 277 -1.58 8.52 -13.01
CA ALA A 277 -0.83 9.19 -14.06
C ALA A 277 -1.61 10.38 -14.62
N GLU A 278 -0.89 11.47 -14.99
CA GLU A 278 -1.53 12.72 -15.43
C GLU A 278 -2.16 12.64 -16.82
N GLN A 279 -1.80 11.64 -17.62
CA GLN A 279 -2.24 11.51 -19.00
C GLN A 279 -3.74 11.26 -19.11
N GLU A 280 -4.34 11.83 -20.16
CA GLU A 280 -5.72 11.58 -20.58
C GLU A 280 -5.80 10.21 -21.27
N LEU A 281 -6.06 9.19 -20.48
CA LEU A 281 -6.16 7.79 -20.92
C LEU A 281 -7.31 7.09 -20.19
N THR A 282 -8.00 6.19 -20.90
CA THR A 282 -9.00 5.31 -20.30
C THR A 282 -8.35 3.97 -19.91
N TYR A 283 -8.49 3.59 -18.67
CA TYR A 283 -8.02 2.30 -18.13
C TYR A 283 -9.21 1.34 -18.06
N ARG A 284 -9.32 0.48 -19.06
CA ARG A 284 -10.43 -0.48 -19.16
C ARG A 284 -10.06 -1.79 -18.50
N ILE A 285 -10.80 -2.13 -17.46
CA ILE A 285 -10.67 -3.38 -16.72
C ILE A 285 -11.77 -4.33 -17.20
N THR A 286 -11.38 -5.38 -17.91
CA THR A 286 -12.29 -6.39 -18.48
C THR A 286 -12.38 -7.65 -17.62
N ALA A 287 -11.49 -7.81 -16.65
CA ALA A 287 -11.49 -8.92 -15.72
C ALA A 287 -11.07 -8.44 -14.32
N ALA A 288 -11.73 -8.94 -13.30
CA ALA A 288 -11.42 -8.72 -11.89
C ALA A 288 -11.44 -10.07 -11.17
N PRO A 289 -10.65 -10.25 -10.08
CA PRO A 289 -10.70 -11.49 -9.31
C PRO A 289 -12.07 -11.64 -8.63
N GLU A 290 -12.43 -12.89 -8.30
CA GLU A 290 -13.52 -13.14 -7.37
C GLU A 290 -13.21 -12.50 -6.01
N TRP A 291 -14.25 -11.99 -5.35
CA TRP A 291 -14.06 -11.36 -4.05
C TRP A 291 -13.63 -12.37 -3.01
N MET A 292 -12.58 -12.06 -2.28
CA MET A 292 -12.24 -12.82 -1.08
C MET A 292 -13.37 -12.74 -0.05
N PRO A 293 -13.54 -13.78 0.81
CA PRO A 293 -14.60 -13.80 1.82
C PRO A 293 -14.66 -12.54 2.68
N ILE A 294 -13.52 -11.95 3.01
CA ILE A 294 -13.44 -10.71 3.79
C ILE A 294 -14.17 -9.54 3.13
N PHE A 295 -14.01 -9.37 1.80
CA PHE A 295 -14.66 -8.27 1.07
C PHE A 295 -16.16 -8.48 0.93
N SER A 296 -16.59 -9.71 0.64
CA SER A 296 -18.01 -10.07 0.60
C SER A 296 -18.67 -9.82 1.95
N PHE A 297 -18.04 -10.28 3.03
CA PHE A 297 -18.52 -10.09 4.38
C PHE A 297 -18.68 -8.62 4.75
N MET A 298 -17.64 -7.78 4.48
CA MET A 298 -17.70 -6.35 4.76
C MET A 298 -18.79 -5.63 3.94
N SER A 299 -18.93 -5.99 2.66
CA SER A 299 -19.99 -5.43 1.81
C SER A 299 -21.37 -5.78 2.33
N ASP A 300 -21.61 -7.04 2.68
CA ASP A 300 -22.92 -7.53 3.14
C ASP A 300 -23.30 -6.92 4.48
N VAL A 301 -22.42 -6.97 5.47
CA VAL A 301 -22.69 -6.47 6.83
C VAL A 301 -22.72 -4.95 6.88
N GLY A 302 -21.73 -4.30 6.24
CA GLY A 302 -21.63 -2.84 6.21
C GLY A 302 -22.57 -2.18 5.21
N GLN A 303 -23.35 -2.96 4.43
CA GLN A 303 -24.18 -2.46 3.32
C GLN A 303 -23.40 -1.52 2.41
N ILE A 304 -22.12 -1.87 2.14
CA ILE A 304 -21.20 -1.09 1.31
C ILE A 304 -21.40 -1.53 -0.14
N ASP A 305 -21.76 -0.60 -1.00
CA ASP A 305 -21.95 -0.91 -2.41
C ASP A 305 -20.61 -1.26 -3.10
N LYS A 306 -20.71 -1.92 -4.27
CA LYS A 306 -19.54 -2.37 -5.03
C LYS A 306 -18.61 -1.22 -5.44
N ARG A 307 -19.18 -0.07 -5.78
CA ARG A 307 -18.40 1.09 -6.21
C ARG A 307 -17.53 1.59 -5.06
N GLU A 308 -18.09 1.74 -3.87
CA GLU A 308 -17.34 2.14 -2.67
C GLU A 308 -16.31 1.07 -2.26
N MET A 309 -16.63 -0.23 -2.41
CA MET A 309 -15.66 -1.31 -2.16
C MET A 309 -14.41 -1.16 -3.04
N TYR A 310 -14.58 -0.95 -4.34
CA TYR A 310 -13.44 -0.74 -5.27
C TYR A 310 -12.75 0.62 -5.09
N ALA A 311 -13.46 1.63 -4.60
CA ALA A 311 -12.88 2.95 -4.29
C ALA A 311 -12.00 2.92 -3.02
N THR A 312 -12.23 1.95 -2.12
CA THR A 312 -11.59 1.88 -0.79
C THR A 312 -10.55 0.78 -0.68
N PHE A 313 -10.87 -0.44 -1.16
CA PHE A 313 -10.09 -1.64 -0.90
C PHE A 313 -9.35 -2.14 -2.15
N ASN A 314 -8.38 -3.02 -1.92
CA ASN A 314 -7.61 -3.62 -3.01
C ASN A 314 -8.39 -4.68 -3.82
N MET A 315 -9.51 -5.17 -3.29
CA MET A 315 -10.41 -6.14 -3.90
C MET A 315 -9.71 -7.38 -4.50
N GLY A 316 -8.64 -7.85 -3.84
CA GLY A 316 -7.87 -9.02 -4.27
C GLY A 316 -6.65 -8.72 -5.14
N ILE A 317 -6.39 -7.45 -5.49
CA ILE A 317 -5.21 -7.03 -6.26
C ILE A 317 -4.40 -6.03 -5.43
N GLY A 318 -3.22 -6.44 -4.98
CA GLY A 318 -2.37 -5.59 -4.15
C GLY A 318 -1.41 -4.70 -4.93
N PHE A 319 -1.00 -5.13 -6.12
CA PHE A 319 -0.08 -4.37 -6.97
C PHE A 319 -0.45 -4.49 -8.44
N ILE A 320 -0.32 -3.41 -9.19
CA ILE A 320 -0.64 -3.40 -10.63
C ILE A 320 0.57 -2.89 -11.40
N VAL A 321 0.86 -3.51 -12.55
CA VAL A 321 1.83 -3.00 -13.51
C VAL A 321 1.18 -2.83 -14.88
N ILE A 322 1.53 -1.74 -15.53
CA ILE A 322 1.18 -1.48 -16.93
C ILE A 322 2.40 -1.75 -17.77
N VAL A 323 2.28 -2.63 -18.75
CA VAL A 323 3.40 -3.08 -19.60
C VAL A 323 3.01 -3.10 -21.06
N ARG A 324 4.00 -3.01 -21.95
CA ARG A 324 3.77 -3.22 -23.38
C ARG A 324 3.16 -4.60 -23.63
N LYS A 325 2.21 -4.69 -24.55
CA LYS A 325 1.54 -5.96 -24.94
C LYS A 325 2.55 -7.08 -25.23
N SER A 326 3.66 -6.77 -25.90
CA SER A 326 4.74 -7.74 -26.18
C SER A 326 5.39 -8.33 -24.96
N ASN A 327 5.36 -7.64 -23.82
CA ASN A 327 5.97 -8.06 -22.56
C ASN A 327 5.00 -8.77 -21.62
N ALA A 328 3.68 -8.68 -21.85
CA ALA A 328 2.66 -9.13 -20.90
C ALA A 328 2.86 -10.60 -20.49
N ARG A 329 3.01 -11.53 -21.47
CA ARG A 329 3.20 -12.96 -21.17
C ARG A 329 4.45 -13.20 -20.33
N LYS A 330 5.58 -12.57 -20.67
CA LYS A 330 6.83 -12.71 -19.93
C LYS A 330 6.73 -12.15 -18.53
N THR A 331 6.06 -11.00 -18.36
CA THR A 331 5.79 -10.37 -17.05
C THR A 331 5.01 -11.32 -16.14
N MET A 332 3.94 -11.93 -16.64
CA MET A 332 3.15 -12.91 -15.88
C MET A 332 3.98 -14.17 -15.50
N THR A 333 4.80 -14.66 -16.42
CA THR A 333 5.69 -15.81 -16.12
C THR A 333 6.68 -15.47 -15.00
N LEU A 334 7.27 -14.27 -15.04
CA LEU A 334 8.20 -13.81 -14.01
C LEU A 334 7.50 -13.65 -12.65
N ALA A 335 6.29 -13.11 -12.63
CA ALA A 335 5.50 -12.98 -11.40
C ALA A 335 5.27 -14.36 -10.75
N ARG A 336 4.80 -15.34 -11.51
CA ARG A 336 4.63 -16.72 -11.01
C ARG A 336 5.95 -17.35 -10.54
N GLY A 337 7.03 -17.10 -11.26
CA GLY A 337 8.37 -17.63 -10.94
C GLY A 337 8.92 -17.12 -9.60
N VAL A 338 8.40 -16.01 -9.08
CA VAL A 338 8.77 -15.45 -7.77
C VAL A 338 7.65 -15.53 -6.74
N GLY A 339 6.61 -16.32 -7.01
CA GLY A 339 5.60 -16.73 -6.04
C GLY A 339 4.36 -15.83 -5.98
N TYR A 340 4.11 -14.98 -7.00
CA TYR A 340 2.88 -14.18 -7.08
C TYR A 340 1.91 -14.75 -8.12
N GLU A 341 0.62 -14.55 -7.88
CA GLU A 341 -0.45 -14.90 -8.81
C GLU A 341 -0.82 -13.66 -9.66
N PRO A 342 -0.39 -13.61 -10.94
CA PRO A 342 -0.73 -12.51 -11.83
C PRO A 342 -2.00 -12.77 -12.61
N MET A 343 -2.76 -11.70 -12.87
CA MET A 343 -3.95 -11.69 -13.70
C MET A 343 -3.88 -10.54 -14.71
N ILE A 344 -4.26 -10.78 -15.96
CA ILE A 344 -4.54 -9.68 -16.89
C ILE A 344 -5.88 -9.07 -16.47
N LEU A 345 -5.83 -7.81 -16.05
CA LEU A 345 -7.02 -7.06 -15.67
C LEU A 345 -7.69 -6.40 -16.88
N GLY A 346 -6.88 -5.93 -17.84
CA GLY A 346 -7.39 -5.21 -18.99
C GLY A 346 -6.32 -4.51 -19.79
N ALA A 347 -6.67 -3.38 -20.38
CA ALA A 347 -5.77 -2.61 -21.23
C ALA A 347 -6.01 -1.10 -21.09
N VAL A 348 -5.02 -0.33 -21.51
CA VAL A 348 -5.09 1.12 -21.64
C VAL A 348 -5.66 1.47 -23.01
N GLU A 349 -6.56 2.45 -23.09
CA GLU A 349 -7.21 2.92 -24.31
C GLU A 349 -7.05 4.44 -24.47
N GLU A 350 -7.22 4.93 -25.70
CA GLU A 350 -7.41 6.36 -25.93
C GLU A 350 -8.75 6.81 -25.34
N GLY A 351 -8.77 7.98 -24.73
CA GLY A 351 -9.99 8.55 -24.18
C GLY A 351 -9.72 9.45 -22.98
N PRO A 352 -10.76 9.98 -22.35
CA PRO A 352 -10.65 10.81 -21.17
C PRO A 352 -10.06 9.99 -20.01
N LYS A 353 -9.48 10.71 -19.05
CA LYS A 353 -8.89 10.12 -17.85
C LYS A 353 -9.98 9.47 -16.99
N ARG A 354 -10.03 8.14 -16.98
CA ARG A 354 -11.01 7.36 -16.20
C ARG A 354 -10.61 5.90 -16.04
N VAL A 355 -11.21 5.23 -15.05
CA VAL A 355 -11.14 3.78 -14.86
C VAL A 355 -12.52 3.20 -15.07
N ILE A 356 -12.64 2.21 -15.96
CA ILE A 356 -13.88 1.46 -16.22
C ILE A 356 -13.66 0.02 -15.75
N ILE A 357 -14.47 -0.45 -14.80
CA ILE A 357 -14.46 -1.84 -14.32
C ILE A 357 -15.69 -2.56 -14.86
N GLU A 358 -15.57 -3.08 -16.08
CA GLU A 358 -16.69 -3.68 -16.83
C GLU A 358 -17.41 -4.81 -16.08
N PRO A 359 -16.70 -5.77 -15.41
CA PRO A 359 -17.39 -6.87 -14.74
C PRO A 359 -18.39 -6.42 -13.66
N HIS A 360 -18.28 -5.18 -13.21
CA HIS A 360 -19.12 -4.63 -12.14
C HIS A 360 -19.93 -3.41 -12.58
N GLY A 361 -19.76 -2.93 -13.81
CA GLY A 361 -20.44 -1.74 -14.30
C GLY A 361 -20.03 -0.46 -13.55
N ILE A 362 -18.77 -0.39 -13.08
CA ILE A 362 -18.25 0.74 -12.31
C ILE A 362 -17.40 1.62 -13.22
N GLU A 363 -17.56 2.92 -13.08
CA GLU A 363 -16.75 3.93 -13.76
C GLU A 363 -16.33 5.01 -12.78
N TYR A 364 -15.05 5.38 -12.78
CA TYR A 364 -14.48 6.50 -12.01
C TYR A 364 -13.91 7.51 -12.97
N GLU A 365 -14.32 8.74 -12.84
CA GLU A 365 -13.82 9.87 -13.63
C GLU A 365 -12.51 10.44 -13.06
N GLY A 366 -11.73 11.12 -13.91
CA GLY A 366 -10.45 11.71 -13.50
C GLY A 366 -10.53 12.66 -12.33
N SER A 367 -11.64 13.41 -12.20
CA SER A 367 -11.93 14.31 -11.08
C SER A 367 -12.09 13.62 -9.72
N GLU A 368 -12.31 12.29 -9.69
CA GLU A 368 -12.43 11.53 -8.45
C GLU A 368 -11.07 11.10 -7.86
N LEU A 369 -9.97 11.52 -8.47
CA LEU A 369 -8.61 11.31 -7.97
C LEU A 369 -7.74 12.55 -8.22
N GLU A 370 -7.92 13.60 -7.45
CA GLU A 370 -7.11 14.83 -7.49
C GLU A 370 -6.02 14.81 -6.40
N VAL A 371 -4.98 14.00 -6.59
CA VAL A 371 -3.89 13.79 -5.60
C VAL A 371 -2.65 14.66 -5.86
N ARG A 372 -2.67 15.58 -6.85
CA ARG A 372 -1.54 16.44 -7.22
C ARG A 372 -1.91 17.89 -7.37
#